data_c4838fbbd0b45f1b50fa0678063e4633
#
_entry.id   c4838fbbd0b45f1b50fa0678063e4633
#
_cell.length_a   1.000
_cell.length_b   1.000
_cell.length_c   1.000
_cell.angle_alpha   90.00
_cell.angle_beta   90.00
_cell.angle_gamma   90.00
#
_symmetry.space_group_name_H-M   'P 1'
#
loop_
_entity.id
_entity.type
_entity.pdbx_description
1 polymer ?
#
loop_
_entity_poly.entity_id
_entity_poly.type
_entity_poly.pdbx_seq_one_letter_code
_entity_poly.pdbx_strand_id
1 'polypeptide(L)'
;MTRPRSKVDVVCQNPVCKFYQRENGKDIIKSGKYPTTGHQRYYCHHCNTYFMETKGTPLYRKHLSETQILNICKHLVEKNGVRSIERLTGHHRDTIGVLMEDMAEHAQKMNKTLMKNLSLSQYECDEFWTFVKKKRRKLSEKARLNLKTVMHGSTPA
;
A
#
# COMPACT_ATOMS: atom_id res chain seq x y z
N MET A 1 8.39 9.33 -42.18
CA MET A 1 7.90 8.09 -41.52
C MET A 1 7.83 8.32 -40.02
N THR A 2 6.64 8.35 -39.45
CA THR A 2 6.41 8.53 -38.00
C THR A 2 6.75 7.23 -37.27
N ARG A 3 7.64 7.31 -36.29
CA ARG A 3 8.04 6.16 -35.47
C ARG A 3 6.81 5.57 -34.76
N PRO A 4 6.54 4.26 -34.82
CA PRO A 4 5.41 3.66 -34.15
C PRO A 4 5.50 3.91 -32.64
N ARG A 5 4.41 4.40 -32.04
CA ARG A 5 4.33 4.64 -30.59
C ARG A 5 4.34 3.29 -29.88
N SER A 6 5.28 3.09 -28.97
CA SER A 6 5.28 1.89 -28.11
C SER A 6 4.01 1.84 -27.27
N LYS A 7 3.33 0.69 -27.22
CA LYS A 7 2.24 0.46 -26.27
C LYS A 7 2.75 0.71 -24.86
N VAL A 8 1.97 1.44 -24.08
CA VAL A 8 2.28 1.76 -22.71
C VAL A 8 1.14 1.24 -21.84
N ASP A 9 1.43 0.22 -21.03
CA ASP A 9 0.46 -0.39 -20.10
C ASP A 9 0.36 0.44 -18.82
N VAL A 10 0.05 1.73 -18.96
CA VAL A 10 -0.08 2.66 -17.84
C VAL A 10 -1.34 3.47 -18.02
N VAL A 11 -2.07 3.63 -16.93
CA VAL A 11 -3.32 4.39 -16.87
C VAL A 11 -3.08 5.82 -16.38
N CYS A 12 -3.92 6.76 -16.80
CA CYS A 12 -3.84 8.14 -16.34
C CYS A 12 -4.13 8.23 -14.83
N GLN A 13 -3.24 8.89 -14.10
CA GLN A 13 -3.31 9.05 -12.64
C GLN A 13 -3.94 10.39 -12.20
N ASN A 14 -4.53 11.15 -13.13
CA ASN A 14 -5.20 12.40 -12.81
C ASN A 14 -6.71 12.16 -12.63
N PRO A 15 -7.27 12.37 -11.42
CA PRO A 15 -8.69 12.13 -11.13
C PRO A 15 -9.66 12.92 -12.01
N VAL A 16 -9.23 14.10 -12.47
CA VAL A 16 -10.05 14.98 -13.32
C VAL A 16 -10.04 14.54 -14.79
N CYS A 17 -9.18 13.59 -15.16
CA CYS A 17 -9.08 13.13 -16.53
C CYS A 17 -10.22 12.18 -16.89
N LYS A 18 -10.83 12.37 -18.05
CA LYS A 18 -11.86 11.45 -18.60
C LYS A 18 -11.37 10.01 -18.67
N PHE A 19 -10.06 9.79 -18.83
CA PHE A 19 -9.43 8.48 -18.92
C PHE A 19 -8.72 8.08 -17.61
N TYR A 20 -9.15 8.63 -16.48
CA TYR A 20 -8.61 8.25 -15.18
C TYR A 20 -8.82 6.74 -14.93
N GLN A 21 -7.74 6.03 -14.63
CA GLN A 21 -7.71 4.57 -14.38
C GLN A 21 -8.34 3.70 -15.49
N ARG A 22 -8.51 4.22 -16.69
CA ARG A 22 -8.96 3.45 -17.84
C ARG A 22 -7.78 3.10 -18.74
N GLU A 23 -7.80 1.89 -19.26
CA GLU A 23 -6.82 1.46 -20.28
C GLU A 23 -7.01 2.28 -21.55
N ASN A 24 -6.14 3.23 -21.76
CA ASN A 24 -6.13 4.06 -22.97
C ASN A 24 -4.69 4.32 -23.42
N GLY A 25 -4.02 3.25 -23.83
CA GLY A 25 -2.61 3.26 -24.19
C GLY A 25 -2.21 4.16 -25.36
N LYS A 26 -3.17 4.84 -26.02
CA LYS A 26 -2.89 5.70 -27.17
C LYS A 26 -2.55 7.14 -26.78
N ASP A 27 -3.09 7.63 -25.68
CA ASP A 27 -2.95 9.03 -25.24
C ASP A 27 -1.86 9.25 -24.19
N ILE A 28 -1.23 8.17 -23.73
CA ILE A 28 -0.13 8.24 -22.78
C ILE A 28 1.18 7.90 -23.49
N ILE A 29 2.16 8.78 -23.34
CA ILE A 29 3.49 8.60 -23.92
C ILE A 29 4.57 8.63 -22.84
N LYS A 30 5.67 7.94 -23.10
CA LYS A 30 6.89 8.03 -22.26
C LYS A 30 7.53 9.40 -22.48
N SER A 31 7.76 10.16 -21.40
CA SER A 31 8.32 11.50 -21.42
C SER A 31 9.67 11.59 -20.71
N GLY A 32 10.55 10.62 -20.94
CA GLY A 32 11.87 10.58 -20.32
C GLY A 32 11.87 9.98 -18.91
N LYS A 33 13.02 10.02 -18.25
CA LYS A 33 13.21 9.52 -16.89
C LYS A 33 13.57 10.66 -15.95
N TYR A 34 13.22 10.51 -14.67
CA TYR A 34 13.68 11.42 -13.64
C TYR A 34 15.17 11.19 -13.38
N PRO A 35 16.01 12.24 -13.44
CA PRO A 35 17.47 12.09 -13.31
C PRO A 35 17.88 11.57 -11.93
N THR A 36 17.15 11.93 -10.88
CA THR A 36 17.47 11.58 -9.49
C THR A 36 17.10 10.14 -9.12
N THR A 37 15.97 9.64 -9.61
CA THR A 37 15.44 8.32 -9.19
C THR A 37 15.45 7.28 -10.30
N GLY A 38 15.69 7.69 -11.54
CA GLY A 38 15.65 6.80 -12.72
C GLY A 38 14.24 6.36 -13.14
N HIS A 39 13.20 6.72 -12.38
CA HIS A 39 11.82 6.34 -12.67
C HIS A 39 11.31 6.94 -13.97
N GLN A 40 10.51 6.15 -14.69
CA GLN A 40 9.91 6.58 -15.95
C GLN A 40 8.84 7.64 -15.69
N ARG A 41 8.89 8.71 -16.47
CA ARG A 41 7.86 9.75 -16.50
C ARG A 41 6.96 9.53 -17.71
N TYR A 42 5.67 9.72 -17.49
CA TYR A 42 4.63 9.63 -18.51
C TYR A 42 3.94 10.97 -18.68
N TYR A 43 3.40 11.19 -19.87
CA TYR A 43 2.60 12.37 -20.20
C TYR A 43 1.28 11.90 -20.80
N CYS A 44 0.18 12.45 -20.28
CA CYS A 44 -1.16 12.21 -20.81
C CYS A 44 -1.56 13.38 -21.73
N HIS A 45 -1.78 13.12 -23.01
CA HIS A 45 -2.19 14.12 -23.99
C HIS A 45 -3.60 14.67 -23.73
N HIS A 46 -4.47 13.90 -23.09
CA HIS A 46 -5.85 14.30 -22.84
C HIS A 46 -5.98 15.38 -21.76
N CYS A 47 -5.28 15.22 -20.64
CA CYS A 47 -5.33 16.17 -19.53
C CYS A 47 -4.06 17.02 -19.40
N ASN A 48 -3.12 16.89 -20.32
CA ASN A 48 -1.84 17.61 -20.36
C ASN A 48 -1.04 17.52 -19.05
N THR A 49 -1.11 16.37 -18.37
CA THR A 49 -0.47 16.19 -17.06
C THR A 49 0.65 15.17 -17.14
N TYR A 50 1.77 15.49 -16.50
CA TYR A 50 2.86 14.54 -16.27
C TYR A 50 2.66 13.76 -14.99
N PHE A 51 3.01 12.48 -15.02
CA PHE A 51 3.02 11.64 -13.82
C PHE A 51 4.14 10.62 -13.87
N MET A 52 4.54 10.13 -12.71
CA MET A 52 5.55 9.08 -12.55
C MET A 52 4.89 7.71 -12.54
N GLU A 53 5.64 6.68 -12.95
CA GLU A 53 5.19 5.28 -12.88
C GLU A 53 4.81 4.85 -11.46
N THR A 54 5.51 5.38 -10.45
CA THR A 54 5.28 5.08 -9.03
C THR A 54 4.08 5.81 -8.42
N LYS A 55 3.45 6.75 -9.14
CA LYS A 55 2.30 7.50 -8.62
C LYS A 55 1.13 6.57 -8.30
N GLY A 56 0.57 6.68 -7.11
CA GLY A 56 -0.49 5.78 -6.62
C GLY A 56 0.02 4.52 -5.94
N THR A 57 1.34 4.32 -5.88
CA THR A 57 1.98 3.25 -5.12
C THR A 57 2.70 3.79 -3.89
N PRO A 58 3.04 2.96 -2.89
CA PRO A 58 3.82 3.38 -1.72
C PRO A 58 5.25 3.85 -2.06
N LEU A 59 5.72 3.57 -3.27
CA LEU A 59 7.05 3.99 -3.75
C LEU A 59 7.09 5.45 -4.21
N TYR A 60 5.93 6.10 -4.32
CA TYR A 60 5.84 7.47 -4.81
C TYR A 60 6.51 8.47 -3.86
N ARG A 61 7.39 9.31 -4.40
CA ARG A 61 8.19 10.32 -3.66
C ARG A 61 9.08 9.76 -2.56
N LYS A 62 9.49 8.50 -2.65
CA LYS A 62 10.50 7.93 -1.73
C LYS A 62 11.90 8.25 -2.21
N HIS A 63 12.78 8.58 -1.25
CA HIS A 63 14.20 8.80 -1.51
C HIS A 63 14.99 7.48 -1.55
N LEU A 64 14.44 6.43 -0.95
CA LEU A 64 15.02 5.08 -0.97
C LEU A 64 14.84 4.44 -2.34
N SER A 65 15.86 3.69 -2.77
CA SER A 65 15.75 2.86 -3.96
C SER A 65 14.77 1.71 -3.73
N GLU A 66 14.22 1.17 -4.81
CA GLU A 66 13.31 0.03 -4.75
C GLU A 66 13.95 -1.17 -4.02
N THR A 67 15.23 -1.44 -4.28
CA THR A 67 15.97 -2.51 -3.61
C THR A 67 16.09 -2.32 -2.10
N GLN A 68 16.32 -1.08 -1.65
CA GLN A 68 16.37 -0.75 -0.21
C GLN A 68 14.99 -0.92 0.44
N ILE A 69 13.93 -0.48 -0.23
CA ILE A 69 12.55 -0.63 0.24
C ILE A 69 12.20 -2.11 0.35
N LEU A 70 12.50 -2.92 -0.67
CA LEU A 70 12.26 -4.37 -0.64
C LEU A 70 13.03 -5.05 0.49
N ASN A 71 14.27 -4.64 0.76
CA ASN A 71 15.05 -5.17 1.86
C ASN A 71 14.40 -4.87 3.21
N ILE A 72 13.95 -3.62 3.44
CA ILE A 72 13.22 -3.26 4.65
C ILE A 72 11.93 -4.08 4.78
N CYS A 73 11.16 -4.24 3.69
CA CYS A 73 9.94 -5.03 3.69
C CYS A 73 10.17 -6.50 4.05
N LYS A 74 11.26 -7.11 3.55
CA LYS A 74 11.63 -8.49 3.93
C LYS A 74 11.83 -8.62 5.43
N HIS A 75 12.54 -7.69 6.05
CA HIS A 75 12.73 -7.68 7.50
C HIS A 75 11.43 -7.47 8.28
N LEU A 76 10.49 -6.67 7.75
CA LEU A 76 9.17 -6.48 8.38
C LEU A 76 8.32 -7.77 8.33
N VAL A 77 8.34 -8.48 7.22
CA VAL A 77 7.65 -9.78 7.07
C VAL A 77 8.21 -10.81 8.05
N GLU A 78 9.52 -10.82 8.27
CA GLU A 78 10.18 -11.67 9.28
C GLU A 78 9.94 -11.20 10.74
N LYS A 79 9.00 -10.26 10.95
CA LYS A 79 8.63 -9.73 12.27
C LYS A 79 9.78 -9.07 13.03
N ASN A 80 10.81 -8.61 12.33
CA ASN A 80 11.90 -7.84 12.96
C ASN A 80 11.36 -6.48 13.44
N GLY A 81 11.71 -6.10 14.66
CA GLY A 81 11.35 -4.79 15.19
C GLY A 81 12.08 -3.64 14.46
N VAL A 82 11.47 -2.45 14.39
CA VAL A 82 12.02 -1.27 13.69
C VAL A 82 13.46 -0.94 14.10
N ARG A 83 13.80 -1.05 15.39
CA ARG A 83 15.18 -0.83 15.88
C ARG A 83 16.18 -1.88 15.38
N SER A 84 15.73 -3.10 15.15
CA SER A 84 16.57 -4.15 14.54
C SER A 84 16.81 -3.85 13.09
N ILE A 85 15.75 -3.45 12.37
CA ILE A 85 15.84 -3.08 10.94
C ILE A 85 16.76 -1.87 10.76
N GLU A 86 16.68 -0.86 11.63
CA GLU A 86 17.60 0.28 11.63
C GLU A 86 19.07 -0.17 11.72
N ARG A 87 19.39 -1.08 12.63
CA ARG A 87 20.76 -1.62 12.79
C ARG A 87 21.22 -2.46 11.59
N LEU A 88 20.29 -3.20 10.98
CA LEU A 88 20.61 -4.11 9.87
C LEU A 88 20.73 -3.37 8.53
N THR A 89 19.92 -2.36 8.32
CA THR A 89 19.82 -1.66 7.02
C THR A 89 20.53 -0.30 7.00
N GLY A 90 20.84 0.25 8.18
CA GLY A 90 21.43 1.59 8.32
C GLY A 90 20.46 2.75 8.07
N HIS A 91 19.18 2.47 7.83
CA HIS A 91 18.17 3.50 7.62
C HIS A 91 17.55 3.93 8.94
N HIS A 92 17.33 5.24 9.11
CA HIS A 92 16.75 5.79 10.34
C HIS A 92 15.35 5.22 10.58
N ARG A 93 15.07 4.91 11.86
CA ARG A 93 13.81 4.32 12.32
C ARG A 93 12.56 5.09 11.89
N ASP A 94 12.62 6.43 11.82
CA ASP A 94 11.47 7.24 11.40
C ASP A 94 11.18 7.03 9.90
N THR A 95 12.21 6.90 9.07
CA THR A 95 12.06 6.55 7.64
C THR A 95 11.42 5.17 7.49
N ILE A 96 11.84 4.20 8.29
CA ILE A 96 11.27 2.85 8.30
C ILE A 96 9.81 2.91 8.78
N GLY A 97 9.51 3.70 9.82
CA GLY A 97 8.15 3.90 10.33
C GLY A 97 7.19 4.46 9.29
N VAL A 98 7.57 5.55 8.64
CA VAL A 98 6.78 6.16 7.55
C VAL A 98 6.57 5.18 6.40
N LEU A 99 7.61 4.43 6.01
CA LEU A 99 7.49 3.41 4.96
C LEU A 99 6.50 2.31 5.37
N MET A 100 6.56 1.85 6.61
CA MET A 100 5.66 0.83 7.14
C MET A 100 4.20 1.30 7.12
N GLU A 101 3.93 2.55 7.51
CA GLU A 101 2.59 3.15 7.48
C GLU A 101 2.05 3.23 6.04
N ASP A 102 2.84 3.73 5.11
CA ASP A 102 2.45 3.84 3.70
C ASP A 102 2.16 2.46 3.07
N MET A 103 2.99 1.45 3.39
CA MET A 103 2.78 0.07 2.94
C MET A 103 1.52 -0.54 3.54
N ALA A 104 1.26 -0.30 4.84
CA ALA A 104 0.06 -0.79 5.52
C ALA A 104 -1.21 -0.17 4.93
N GLU A 105 -1.21 1.14 4.66
CA GLU A 105 -2.33 1.83 4.02
C GLU A 105 -2.60 1.28 2.61
N HIS A 106 -1.54 1.05 1.84
CA HIS A 106 -1.67 0.47 0.50
C HIS A 106 -2.22 -0.96 0.54
N ALA A 107 -1.69 -1.80 1.43
CA ALA A 107 -2.18 -3.16 1.64
C ALA A 107 -3.66 -3.18 2.05
N GLN A 108 -4.09 -2.26 2.90
CA GLN A 108 -5.49 -2.12 3.28
C GLN A 108 -6.39 -1.77 2.08
N LYS A 109 -5.93 -0.86 1.21
CA LYS A 109 -6.66 -0.51 -0.03
C LYS A 109 -6.76 -1.70 -0.97
N MET A 110 -5.67 -2.45 -1.14
CA MET A 110 -5.65 -3.67 -1.94
C MET A 110 -6.61 -4.72 -1.38
N ASN A 111 -6.55 -5.00 -0.08
CA ASN A 111 -7.44 -5.96 0.57
C ASN A 111 -8.92 -5.58 0.38
N LYS A 112 -9.27 -4.30 0.55
CA LYS A 112 -10.64 -3.82 0.29
C LYS A 112 -11.09 -4.07 -1.16
N THR A 113 -10.17 -4.04 -2.11
CA THR A 113 -10.47 -4.28 -3.52
C THR A 113 -10.57 -5.77 -3.83
N LEU A 114 -9.65 -6.57 -3.31
CA LEU A 114 -9.61 -8.02 -3.52
C LEU A 114 -10.76 -8.74 -2.81
N MET A 115 -11.16 -8.24 -1.63
CA MET A 115 -12.23 -8.83 -0.82
C MET A 115 -13.65 -8.35 -1.20
N LYS A 116 -13.81 -7.60 -2.28
CA LYS A 116 -15.13 -7.23 -2.78
C LYS A 116 -15.77 -8.42 -3.48
N ASN A 117 -17.06 -8.65 -3.14
CA ASN A 117 -17.90 -9.66 -3.81
C ASN A 117 -17.39 -11.11 -3.71
N LEU A 118 -16.68 -11.44 -2.64
CA LEU A 118 -16.34 -12.83 -2.34
C LEU A 118 -17.59 -13.56 -1.87
N SER A 119 -18.09 -14.50 -2.67
CA SER A 119 -19.12 -15.46 -2.24
C SER A 119 -18.41 -16.62 -1.56
N LEU A 120 -18.15 -16.49 -0.26
CA LEU A 120 -17.52 -17.55 0.54
C LEU A 120 -18.64 -18.43 1.10
N SER A 121 -18.62 -19.74 0.76
CA SER A 121 -19.53 -20.73 1.35
C SER A 121 -19.06 -21.19 2.73
N GLN A 122 -17.75 -21.29 2.93
CA GLN A 122 -17.10 -21.59 4.21
C GLN A 122 -15.77 -20.85 4.27
N TYR A 123 -15.37 -20.41 5.47
CA TYR A 123 -14.06 -19.83 5.75
C TYR A 123 -13.56 -20.39 7.08
N GLU A 124 -12.30 -20.74 7.11
CA GLU A 124 -11.59 -21.12 8.31
C GLU A 124 -10.76 -19.95 8.80
N CYS A 125 -10.85 -19.65 10.10
CA CYS A 125 -10.04 -18.62 10.75
C CYS A 125 -9.05 -19.34 11.65
N ASP A 126 -7.80 -19.43 11.22
CA ASP A 126 -6.78 -20.23 11.89
C ASP A 126 -6.39 -19.63 13.24
N GLU A 127 -5.93 -18.39 13.29
CA GLU A 127 -5.65 -17.71 14.55
C GLU A 127 -5.98 -16.21 14.46
N PHE A 128 -6.71 -15.71 15.46
CA PHE A 128 -7.01 -14.29 15.59
C PHE A 128 -6.25 -13.68 16.78
N TRP A 129 -5.09 -13.09 16.49
CA TRP A 129 -4.31 -12.36 17.48
C TRP A 129 -4.71 -10.90 17.55
N THR A 130 -5.31 -10.49 18.66
CA THR A 130 -5.58 -9.07 18.92
C THR A 130 -4.61 -8.51 19.94
N PHE A 131 -4.01 -7.36 19.62
CA PHE A 131 -3.26 -6.61 20.61
C PHE A 131 -4.21 -5.94 21.59
N VAL A 132 -4.26 -6.42 22.82
CA VAL A 132 -4.99 -5.75 23.89
C VAL A 132 -4.10 -4.65 24.47
N LYS A 133 -4.59 -3.43 24.51
CA LYS A 133 -3.89 -2.23 25.01
C LYS A 133 -3.31 -2.38 26.44
N LYS A 134 -3.78 -3.37 27.22
CA LYS A 134 -3.29 -3.73 28.55
C LYS A 134 -3.26 -5.24 28.73
N LYS A 135 -2.23 -5.76 29.43
CA LYS A 135 -2.18 -7.18 29.85
C LYS A 135 -3.44 -7.52 30.64
N ARG A 136 -4.01 -8.71 30.41
CA ARG A 136 -5.26 -9.19 31.01
C ARG A 136 -5.38 -8.99 32.52
N ARG A 137 -4.26 -9.02 33.27
CA ARG A 137 -4.22 -8.78 34.71
C ARG A 137 -4.45 -7.32 35.14
N LYS A 138 -4.38 -6.34 34.21
CA LYS A 138 -4.51 -4.90 34.46
C LYS A 138 -5.78 -4.30 33.84
N LEU A 139 -6.65 -5.10 33.26
CA LEU A 139 -7.91 -4.64 32.72
C LEU A 139 -8.88 -4.35 33.89
N SER A 140 -9.43 -3.13 33.91
CA SER A 140 -10.50 -2.78 34.85
C SER A 140 -11.76 -3.59 34.57
N GLU A 141 -12.64 -3.78 35.55
CA GLU A 141 -13.89 -4.51 35.38
C GLU A 141 -14.76 -3.96 34.24
N LYS A 142 -14.78 -2.63 34.06
CA LYS A 142 -15.46 -1.97 32.91
C LYS A 142 -14.94 -2.45 31.55
N ALA A 143 -13.61 -2.62 31.41
CA ALA A 143 -13.02 -3.09 30.17
C ALA A 143 -13.25 -4.59 29.93
N ARG A 144 -13.42 -5.40 31.02
CA ARG A 144 -13.80 -6.81 30.93
C ARG A 144 -15.23 -7.00 30.47
N LEU A 145 -16.14 -6.14 30.94
CA LEU A 145 -17.55 -6.12 30.52
C LEU A 145 -17.67 -5.77 29.03
N ASN A 146 -16.99 -4.74 28.56
CA ASN A 146 -17.00 -4.36 27.16
C ASN A 146 -16.44 -5.45 26.24
N LEU A 147 -15.39 -6.18 26.67
CA LEU A 147 -14.88 -7.33 25.89
C LEU A 147 -15.87 -8.48 25.80
N LYS A 148 -16.60 -8.77 26.89
CA LYS A 148 -17.67 -9.79 26.88
C LYS A 148 -18.82 -9.39 25.95
N THR A 149 -19.22 -8.12 25.92
CA THR A 149 -20.27 -7.61 25.05
C THR A 149 -19.88 -7.70 23.58
N VAL A 150 -18.63 -7.45 23.23
CA VAL A 150 -18.12 -7.57 21.85
C VAL A 150 -18.05 -9.04 21.40
N MET A 151 -17.72 -9.97 22.30
CA MET A 151 -17.63 -11.39 21.97
C MET A 151 -18.98 -12.13 21.96
N HIS A 152 -20.04 -11.55 22.55
CA HIS A 152 -21.38 -12.16 22.63
C HIS A 152 -22.44 -11.33 21.88
N GLY A 153 -22.03 -10.28 21.19
CA GLY A 153 -22.92 -9.40 20.45
C GLY A 153 -23.26 -9.94 19.08
N SER A 154 -24.47 -10.49 19.01
CA SER A 154 -25.39 -10.49 17.87
C SER A 154 -25.42 -11.75 17.01
N THR A 155 -26.16 -12.72 17.48
CA THR A 155 -27.10 -13.40 16.59
C THR A 155 -28.34 -12.54 16.49
N PRO A 156 -28.71 -11.96 15.35
CA PRO A 156 -30.08 -11.47 15.14
C PRO A 156 -30.99 -12.68 14.85
N ALA A 157 -32.12 -12.66 15.49
CA ALA A 157 -33.23 -13.55 15.21
C ALA A 157 -33.76 -13.35 13.78
#